data_caebf097f82a411b2c16703657259a04
#
_entry.id   caebf097f82a411b2c16703657259a04
#
_cell.length_a   1.000
_cell.length_b   1.000
_cell.length_c   1.000
_cell.angle_alpha   90.00
_cell.angle_beta   90.00
_cell.angle_gamma   90.00
#
_symmetry.space_group_name_H-M   'P 1'
#
loop_
_entity.id
_entity.type
_entity.pdbx_description
1 polymer ?
#
loop_
_entity_poly.entity_id
_entity_poly.type
_entity_poly.pdbx_seq_one_letter_code
_entity_poly.pdbx_strand_id
1 'polypeptide(L)'
;RDLRMSRGLGDVYKRQVEYAKELNVGYEKMIRAVALSDLVTIHLKSGIGRLSAYCGAVSAGCGCGAGIAYLYGGGLKEIEHTIVNSIAIDSGMVCDGAKASCAAKIASAVDAGILGYHMYKNGQQFRAGDGLVTKGVEETIRNIGILAREGMRETDREILHIMCD
;
A
#
# COMPACT_ATOMS: atom_id res chain seq x y z
N ARG A 1 23.46 3.52 9.52
CA ARG A 1 22.52 2.90 8.56
C ARG A 1 22.50 3.77 7.32
N ASP A 2 22.89 3.25 6.16
CA ASP A 2 22.94 4.03 4.94
C ASP A 2 21.49 4.32 4.48
N LEU A 3 21.05 5.57 4.68
CA LEU A 3 19.73 6.06 4.30
C LEU A 3 19.51 6.09 2.77
N ARG A 4 20.57 5.90 1.99
CA ARG A 4 20.52 5.90 0.53
C ARG A 4 20.04 4.57 -0.06
N MET A 5 19.96 3.52 0.73
CA MET A 5 19.39 2.26 0.28
C MET A 5 17.92 2.17 0.65
N SER A 6 17.04 2.35 -0.34
CA SER A 6 15.63 1.99 -0.19
C SER A 6 15.53 0.49 0.07
N ARG A 7 15.15 0.12 1.26
CA ARG A 7 14.91 -1.28 1.64
C ARG A 7 13.49 -1.74 1.38
N GLY A 8 12.70 -0.87 0.76
CA GLY A 8 11.38 -1.16 0.20
C GLY A 8 10.50 -2.03 1.11
N LEU A 9 10.14 -3.19 0.61
CA LEU A 9 9.28 -4.17 1.27
C LEU A 9 9.82 -4.61 2.64
N GLY A 10 11.13 -4.71 2.86
CA GLY A 10 11.73 -5.15 4.12
C GLY A 10 11.41 -4.29 5.34
N ASP A 11 11.13 -3.00 5.13
CA ASP A 11 10.75 -2.12 6.23
C ASP A 11 9.23 -2.16 6.52
N VAL A 12 8.43 -2.65 5.58
CA VAL A 12 6.97 -2.73 5.71
C VAL A 12 6.56 -3.92 6.58
N TYR A 13 7.12 -5.13 6.39
CA TYR A 13 6.70 -6.26 7.23
C TYR A 13 7.23 -6.24 8.66
N LYS A 14 8.14 -5.35 9.00
CA LYS A 14 8.46 -5.11 10.41
C LYS A 14 7.24 -4.67 11.21
N ARG A 15 6.31 -3.96 10.58
CA ARG A 15 5.08 -3.53 11.23
C ARG A 15 4.18 -4.71 11.57
N GLN A 16 3.97 -5.65 10.64
CA GLN A 16 3.18 -6.86 10.95
C GLN A 16 3.83 -7.68 12.07
N VAL A 17 5.16 -7.78 12.09
CA VAL A 17 5.88 -8.48 13.16
C VAL A 17 5.70 -7.78 14.51
N GLU A 18 5.78 -6.46 14.55
CA GLU A 18 5.56 -5.71 15.79
C GLU A 18 4.10 -5.82 16.27
N TYR A 19 3.12 -5.67 15.37
CA TYR A 19 1.71 -5.90 15.71
C TYR A 19 1.45 -7.34 16.17
N ALA A 20 2.08 -8.32 15.54
CA ALA A 20 1.95 -9.72 15.95
C ALA A 20 2.48 -9.96 17.37
N LYS A 21 3.59 -9.32 17.74
CA LYS A 21 4.14 -9.36 19.10
C LYS A 21 3.22 -8.68 20.09
N GLU A 22 2.75 -7.47 19.77
CA GLU A 22 1.86 -6.69 20.61
C GLU A 22 0.54 -7.42 20.89
N LEU A 23 -0.02 -8.05 19.87
CA LEU A 23 -1.23 -8.86 19.96
C LEU A 23 -0.98 -10.26 20.53
N ASN A 24 0.28 -10.61 20.81
CA ASN A 24 0.69 -11.92 21.32
C ASN A 24 0.13 -13.08 20.48
N VAL A 25 0.12 -12.94 19.15
CA VAL A 25 -0.34 -14.01 18.25
C VAL A 25 0.76 -15.04 18.00
N GLY A 26 0.38 -16.28 17.73
CA GLY A 26 1.32 -17.35 17.41
C GLY A 26 2.10 -17.10 16.12
N TYR A 27 3.30 -17.73 16.03
CA TYR A 27 4.21 -17.59 14.89
C TYR A 27 3.55 -17.89 13.54
N GLU A 28 2.71 -18.91 13.47
CA GLU A 28 2.00 -19.30 12.24
C GLU A 28 1.09 -18.15 11.74
N LYS A 29 0.32 -17.54 12.65
CA LYS A 29 -0.56 -16.42 12.29
C LYS A 29 0.23 -15.21 11.81
N MET A 30 1.38 -14.94 12.44
CA MET A 30 2.30 -13.88 12.02
C MET A 30 2.81 -14.13 10.59
N ILE A 31 3.29 -15.34 10.28
CA ILE A 31 3.78 -15.68 8.93
C ILE A 31 2.67 -15.58 7.89
N ARG A 32 1.46 -16.02 8.21
CA ARG A 32 0.29 -15.87 7.31
C ARG A 32 -0.04 -14.41 7.04
N ALA A 33 0.06 -13.53 8.05
CA ALA A 33 -0.16 -12.09 7.88
C ALA A 33 0.89 -11.47 6.95
N VAL A 34 2.16 -11.85 7.08
CA VAL A 34 3.24 -11.39 6.19
C VAL A 34 3.02 -11.90 4.77
N ALA A 35 2.70 -13.19 4.60
CA ALA A 35 2.40 -13.76 3.30
C ALA A 35 1.19 -13.08 2.62
N LEU A 36 0.12 -12.79 3.36
CA LEU A 36 -1.02 -12.03 2.85
C LEU A 36 -0.60 -10.64 2.40
N SER A 37 0.20 -9.93 3.21
CA SER A 37 0.72 -8.61 2.87
C SER A 37 1.52 -8.63 1.57
N ASP A 38 2.39 -9.61 1.39
CA ASP A 38 3.21 -9.77 0.18
C ASP A 38 2.33 -10.07 -1.04
N LEU A 39 1.37 -10.98 -0.92
CA LEU A 39 0.45 -11.33 -2.00
C LEU A 39 -0.39 -10.13 -2.45
N VAL A 40 -0.94 -9.35 -1.52
CA VAL A 40 -1.70 -8.12 -1.81
C VAL A 40 -0.79 -7.09 -2.50
N THR A 41 0.44 -6.91 -2.00
CA THR A 41 1.41 -5.99 -2.60
C THR A 41 1.77 -6.41 -4.03
N ILE A 42 2.00 -7.69 -4.29
CA ILE A 42 2.30 -8.25 -5.61
C ILE A 42 1.09 -8.05 -6.53
N HIS A 43 -0.11 -8.32 -6.06
CA HIS A 43 -1.34 -8.17 -6.83
C HIS A 43 -1.53 -6.72 -7.31
N LEU A 44 -1.45 -5.75 -6.40
CA LEU A 44 -1.47 -4.32 -6.72
C LEU A 44 -0.35 -3.96 -7.71
N LYS A 45 0.88 -4.39 -7.42
CA LYS A 45 2.05 -4.02 -8.22
C LYS A 45 2.02 -4.63 -9.63
N SER A 46 1.42 -5.78 -9.81
CA SER A 46 1.26 -6.40 -11.15
C SER A 46 0.40 -5.53 -12.08
N GLY A 47 -0.63 -4.86 -11.55
CA GLY A 47 -1.43 -3.89 -12.28
C GLY A 47 -0.71 -2.59 -12.61
N ILE A 48 0.16 -2.11 -11.73
CA ILE A 48 0.93 -0.86 -11.87
C ILE A 48 2.11 -1.03 -12.85
N GLY A 49 2.78 -2.18 -12.83
CA GLY A 49 3.98 -2.45 -13.61
C GLY A 49 5.29 -2.21 -12.84
N ARG A 50 6.42 -2.49 -13.49
CA ARG A 50 7.75 -2.44 -12.84
C ARG A 50 8.23 -1.02 -12.61
N LEU A 51 8.03 -0.15 -13.59
CA LEU A 51 8.42 1.27 -13.58
C LEU A 51 7.18 2.12 -13.79
N SER A 52 6.96 3.05 -12.89
CA SER A 52 5.86 4.01 -12.93
C SER A 52 6.14 5.12 -11.94
N ALA A 53 5.69 6.33 -12.25
CA ALA A 53 5.66 7.43 -11.29
C ALA A 53 4.74 7.16 -10.08
N TYR A 54 3.92 6.14 -10.13
CA TYR A 54 3.11 5.71 -8.97
C TYR A 54 4.00 5.02 -7.93
N CYS A 55 4.04 5.54 -6.73
CA CYS A 55 4.96 5.09 -5.70
C CYS A 55 4.66 3.65 -5.22
N GLY A 56 5.67 2.79 -5.26
CA GLY A 56 5.57 1.42 -4.77
C GLY A 56 5.29 1.30 -3.27
N ALA A 57 5.57 2.35 -2.49
CA ALA A 57 5.24 2.41 -1.07
C ALA A 57 3.74 2.28 -0.82
N VAL A 58 2.89 2.82 -1.71
CA VAL A 58 1.42 2.71 -1.61
C VAL A 58 0.98 1.26 -1.65
N SER A 59 1.46 0.48 -2.64
CA SER A 59 1.14 -0.95 -2.73
C SER A 59 1.59 -1.72 -1.49
N ALA A 60 2.79 -1.41 -0.99
CA ALA A 60 3.34 -2.04 0.21
C ALA A 60 2.57 -1.65 1.48
N GLY A 61 2.13 -0.39 1.60
CA GLY A 61 1.29 0.09 2.69
C GLY A 61 -0.09 -0.57 2.70
N CYS A 62 -0.73 -0.71 1.53
CA CYS A 62 -1.99 -1.45 1.39
C CYS A 62 -1.84 -2.91 1.82
N GLY A 63 -0.76 -3.59 1.38
CA GLY A 63 -0.46 -4.95 1.81
C GLY A 63 -0.24 -5.03 3.32
N CYS A 64 0.50 -4.07 3.90
CA CYS A 64 0.69 -3.99 5.35
C CYS A 64 -0.64 -3.86 6.09
N GLY A 65 -1.52 -2.95 5.65
CA GLY A 65 -2.86 -2.79 6.21
C GLY A 65 -3.68 -4.07 6.17
N ALA A 66 -3.66 -4.78 5.04
CA ALA A 66 -4.32 -6.08 4.89
C ALA A 66 -3.78 -7.12 5.89
N GLY A 67 -2.46 -7.22 6.05
CA GLY A 67 -1.82 -8.10 7.04
C GLY A 67 -2.18 -7.74 8.48
N ILE A 68 -2.24 -6.47 8.81
CA ILE A 68 -2.65 -5.98 10.13
C ILE A 68 -4.13 -6.31 10.37
N ALA A 69 -5.02 -6.05 9.40
CA ALA A 69 -6.43 -6.42 9.50
C ALA A 69 -6.61 -7.91 9.81
N TYR A 70 -5.84 -8.77 9.13
CA TYR A 70 -5.83 -10.21 9.40
C TYR A 70 -5.34 -10.54 10.82
N LEU A 71 -4.30 -9.88 11.33
CA LEU A 71 -3.79 -10.09 12.70
C LEU A 71 -4.87 -9.80 13.76
N TYR A 72 -5.66 -8.75 13.54
CA TYR A 72 -6.83 -8.41 14.38
C TYR A 72 -8.02 -9.35 14.21
N GLY A 73 -7.92 -10.39 13.38
CA GLY A 73 -8.98 -11.37 13.14
C GLY A 73 -9.99 -10.94 12.09
N GLY A 74 -9.65 -9.93 11.28
CA GLY A 74 -10.47 -9.50 10.15
C GLY A 74 -10.57 -10.58 9.09
N GLY A 75 -11.79 -10.76 8.54
CA GLY A 75 -12.07 -11.63 7.40
C GLY A 75 -11.87 -10.91 6.06
N LEU A 76 -12.38 -11.54 5.00
CA LEU A 76 -12.22 -11.03 3.63
C LEU A 76 -12.73 -9.60 3.47
N LYS A 77 -13.91 -9.28 4.01
CA LYS A 77 -14.52 -7.94 3.89
C LYS A 77 -13.67 -6.85 4.54
N GLU A 78 -13.17 -7.11 5.75
CA GLU A 78 -12.29 -6.18 6.46
C GLU A 78 -11.02 -5.90 5.66
N ILE A 79 -10.45 -6.94 5.06
CA ILE A 79 -9.23 -6.84 4.24
C ILE A 79 -9.51 -6.05 2.96
N GLU A 80 -10.58 -6.37 2.22
CA GLU A 80 -10.98 -5.67 1.01
C GLU A 80 -11.19 -4.17 1.25
N HIS A 81 -11.95 -3.82 2.28
CA HIS A 81 -12.20 -2.41 2.63
C HIS A 81 -10.94 -1.70 3.12
N THR A 82 -10.07 -2.39 3.84
CA THR A 82 -8.78 -1.84 4.26
C THR A 82 -7.93 -1.48 3.04
N ILE A 83 -7.87 -2.35 2.03
CA ILE A 83 -7.14 -2.11 0.78
C ILE A 83 -7.74 -0.89 0.05
N VAL A 84 -9.06 -0.85 -0.13
CA VAL A 84 -9.74 0.27 -0.83
C VAL A 84 -9.50 1.59 -0.11
N ASN A 85 -9.65 1.63 1.21
CA ASN A 85 -9.43 2.83 2.00
C ASN A 85 -7.96 3.29 1.91
N SER A 86 -6.99 2.37 2.05
CA SER A 86 -5.56 2.68 1.93
C SER A 86 -5.21 3.28 0.58
N ILE A 87 -5.72 2.68 -0.51
CA ILE A 87 -5.52 3.17 -1.88
C ILE A 87 -6.09 4.58 -2.02
N ALA A 88 -7.31 4.81 -1.55
CA ALA A 88 -7.97 6.11 -1.66
C ALA A 88 -7.21 7.22 -0.92
N ILE A 89 -6.63 6.90 0.24
CA ILE A 89 -5.85 7.85 1.06
C ILE A 89 -4.56 8.26 0.33
N ASP A 90 -3.79 7.28 -0.19
CA ASP A 90 -2.42 7.50 -0.67
C ASP A 90 -2.28 7.47 -2.21
N SER A 91 -3.38 7.52 -2.97
CA SER A 91 -3.36 7.40 -4.43
C SER A 91 -2.55 8.48 -5.16
N GLY A 92 -2.24 9.60 -4.50
CA GLY A 92 -1.47 10.71 -5.08
C GLY A 92 0.04 10.65 -4.82
N MET A 93 0.57 9.62 -4.18
CA MET A 93 1.99 9.54 -3.87
C MET A 93 2.82 9.18 -5.10
N VAL A 94 3.69 10.09 -5.54
CA VAL A 94 4.57 9.88 -6.69
C VAL A 94 5.92 9.28 -6.29
N CYS A 95 6.51 8.50 -7.20
CA CYS A 95 7.85 7.96 -7.09
C CYS A 95 8.82 8.87 -7.88
N ASP A 96 9.79 9.41 -7.18
CA ASP A 96 10.83 10.29 -7.70
C ASP A 96 12.24 9.72 -7.43
N GLY A 97 12.38 8.41 -7.53
CA GLY A 97 13.61 7.67 -7.31
C GLY A 97 13.84 7.25 -5.84
N ALA A 98 14.81 6.35 -5.65
CA ALA A 98 15.16 5.82 -4.33
C ALA A 98 16.03 6.83 -3.56
N LYS A 99 15.49 7.40 -2.49
CA LYS A 99 16.15 8.43 -1.68
C LYS A 99 15.70 8.45 -0.22
N ALA A 100 16.29 9.29 0.60
CA ALA A 100 16.02 9.37 2.04
C ALA A 100 14.52 9.62 2.35
N SER A 101 13.81 10.39 1.54
CA SER A 101 12.37 10.65 1.72
C SER A 101 11.49 9.40 1.56
N CYS A 102 12.01 8.31 0.95
CA CYS A 102 11.27 7.05 0.87
C CYS A 102 10.94 6.47 2.24
N ALA A 103 11.77 6.72 3.26
CA ALA A 103 11.47 6.30 4.62
C ALA A 103 10.17 6.94 5.14
N ALA A 104 9.99 8.24 4.88
CA ALA A 104 8.77 8.95 5.25
C ALA A 104 7.56 8.51 4.39
N LYS A 105 7.76 8.29 3.09
CA LYS A 105 6.71 7.76 2.19
C LYS A 105 6.23 6.38 2.64
N ILE A 106 7.13 5.49 3.07
CA ILE A 106 6.79 4.18 3.62
C ILE A 106 5.99 4.33 4.93
N ALA A 107 6.41 5.23 5.82
CA ALA A 107 5.69 5.47 7.06
C ALA A 107 4.27 5.96 6.78
N SER A 108 4.09 6.96 5.90
CA SER A 108 2.79 7.47 5.47
C SER A 108 1.90 6.37 4.88
N ALA A 109 2.45 5.54 3.99
CA ALA A 109 1.68 4.47 3.36
C ALA A 109 1.25 3.37 4.37
N VAL A 110 2.08 3.07 5.36
CA VAL A 110 1.72 2.15 6.46
C VAL A 110 0.63 2.76 7.32
N ASP A 111 0.74 4.05 7.65
CA ASP A 111 -0.29 4.77 8.42
C ASP A 111 -1.62 4.81 7.66
N ALA A 112 -1.61 5.00 6.34
CA ALA A 112 -2.81 4.89 5.50
C ALA A 112 -3.43 3.49 5.55
N GLY A 113 -2.61 2.43 5.58
CA GLY A 113 -3.06 1.05 5.75
C GLY A 113 -3.75 0.82 7.09
N ILE A 114 -3.14 1.30 8.18
CA ILE A 114 -3.68 1.20 9.53
C ILE A 114 -4.97 2.02 9.66
N LEU A 115 -4.95 3.26 9.15
CA LEU A 115 -6.12 4.14 9.15
C LEU A 115 -7.27 3.52 8.37
N GLY A 116 -6.98 2.95 7.19
CA GLY A 116 -7.97 2.28 6.35
C GLY A 116 -8.70 1.14 7.06
N TYR A 117 -7.96 0.35 7.86
CA TYR A 117 -8.55 -0.68 8.72
C TYR A 117 -9.44 -0.09 9.82
N HIS A 118 -8.94 0.92 10.55
CA HIS A 118 -9.71 1.53 11.63
C HIS A 118 -10.96 2.28 11.14
N MET A 119 -10.88 2.92 9.97
CA MET A 119 -12.04 3.52 9.33
C MET A 119 -13.16 2.48 9.13
N TYR A 120 -12.81 1.35 8.53
CA TYR A 120 -13.80 0.29 8.33
C TYR A 120 -14.38 -0.24 9.64
N LYS A 121 -13.55 -0.46 10.66
CA LYS A 121 -14.01 -0.89 12.00
C LYS A 121 -14.97 0.10 12.65
N ASN A 122 -14.84 1.38 12.33
CA ASN A 122 -15.73 2.46 12.80
C ASN A 122 -16.93 2.71 11.86
N GLY A 123 -17.17 1.82 10.90
CA GLY A 123 -18.28 1.96 9.93
C GLY A 123 -18.04 3.01 8.85
N GLN A 124 -16.82 3.50 8.70
CA GLN A 124 -16.41 4.49 7.72
C GLN A 124 -15.67 3.80 6.58
N GLN A 125 -16.03 4.13 5.35
CA GLN A 125 -15.35 3.59 4.16
C GLN A 125 -15.58 4.50 2.98
N PHE A 126 -14.62 4.52 2.06
CA PHE A 126 -14.82 5.13 0.75
C PHE A 126 -15.69 4.22 -0.12
N ARG A 127 -16.52 4.84 -0.95
CA ARG A 127 -17.54 4.15 -1.76
C ARG A 127 -17.34 4.42 -3.24
N ALA A 128 -18.01 3.62 -4.05
CA ALA A 128 -18.05 3.84 -5.48
C ALA A 128 -18.53 5.26 -5.80
N GLY A 129 -17.70 5.99 -6.55
CA GLY A 129 -17.90 7.42 -6.85
C GLY A 129 -17.01 8.37 -6.06
N ASP A 130 -16.29 7.87 -5.05
CA ASP A 130 -15.29 8.65 -4.33
C ASP A 130 -13.96 8.65 -5.12
N GLY A 131 -13.87 9.49 -6.14
CA GLY A 131 -12.70 9.62 -6.99
C GLY A 131 -12.37 8.33 -7.75
N LEU A 132 -11.23 7.70 -7.46
CA LEU A 132 -10.77 6.48 -8.13
C LEU A 132 -11.43 5.20 -7.61
N VAL A 133 -12.16 5.29 -6.50
CA VAL A 133 -12.85 4.15 -5.89
C VAL A 133 -14.09 3.78 -6.71
N THR A 134 -14.17 2.49 -7.03
CA THR A 134 -15.33 1.92 -7.72
C THR A 134 -15.96 0.77 -6.91
N LYS A 135 -16.95 0.11 -7.50
CA LYS A 135 -17.63 -1.00 -6.85
C LYS A 135 -16.70 -2.23 -6.79
N GLY A 136 -16.18 -2.48 -5.61
CA GLY A 136 -15.32 -3.63 -5.31
C GLY A 136 -13.81 -3.32 -5.36
N VAL A 137 -13.05 -4.14 -4.65
CA VAL A 137 -11.61 -3.99 -4.49
C VAL A 137 -10.87 -4.17 -5.83
N GLU A 138 -11.23 -5.19 -6.60
CA GLU A 138 -10.55 -5.53 -7.87
C GLU A 138 -10.68 -4.41 -8.92
N GLU A 139 -11.87 -3.84 -9.07
CA GLU A 139 -12.09 -2.73 -9.99
C GLU A 139 -11.34 -1.46 -9.55
N THR A 140 -11.27 -1.22 -8.25
CA THR A 140 -10.47 -0.11 -7.70
C THR A 140 -8.99 -0.32 -7.97
N ILE A 141 -8.46 -1.53 -7.74
CA ILE A 141 -7.07 -1.91 -8.06
C ILE A 141 -6.80 -1.74 -9.57
N ARG A 142 -7.73 -2.13 -10.43
CA ARG A 142 -7.62 -1.96 -11.88
C ARG A 142 -7.52 -0.49 -12.28
N ASN A 143 -8.34 0.38 -11.68
CA ASN A 143 -8.29 1.82 -11.94
C ASN A 143 -6.92 2.41 -11.57
N ILE A 144 -6.37 2.01 -10.43
CA ILE A 144 -5.02 2.42 -10.03
C ILE A 144 -3.97 1.90 -11.03
N GLY A 145 -4.10 0.69 -11.50
CA GLY A 145 -3.22 0.14 -12.54
C GLY A 145 -3.27 0.95 -13.83
N ILE A 146 -4.45 1.36 -14.29
CA ILE A 146 -4.63 2.21 -15.48
C ILE A 146 -4.00 3.59 -15.23
N LEU A 147 -4.32 4.23 -14.12
CA LEU A 147 -3.73 5.52 -13.74
C LEU A 147 -2.20 5.44 -13.75
N ALA A 148 -1.64 4.41 -13.11
CA ALA A 148 -0.20 4.27 -12.96
C ALA A 148 0.52 4.00 -14.29
N ARG A 149 -0.04 3.16 -15.17
CA ARG A 149 0.59 2.80 -16.45
C ARG A 149 0.37 3.81 -17.55
N GLU A 150 -0.87 4.32 -17.65
CA GLU A 150 -1.25 5.20 -18.74
C GLU A 150 -1.28 6.67 -18.32
N GLY A 151 -1.98 6.96 -17.22
CA GLY A 151 -2.20 8.33 -16.77
C GLY A 151 -0.93 9.03 -16.28
N MET A 152 0.03 8.28 -15.72
CA MET A 152 1.26 8.85 -15.16
C MET A 152 2.46 8.80 -16.11
N ARG A 153 2.30 8.48 -17.39
CA ARG A 153 3.42 8.40 -18.37
C ARG A 153 4.15 9.72 -18.53
N GLU A 154 3.43 10.81 -18.69
CA GLU A 154 4.04 12.14 -18.83
C GLU A 154 4.63 12.61 -17.48
N THR A 155 3.97 12.30 -16.38
CA THR A 155 4.49 12.55 -15.02
C THR A 155 5.83 11.85 -14.81
N ASP A 156 5.97 10.59 -15.26
CA ASP A 156 7.21 9.82 -15.15
C ASP A 156 8.33 10.45 -15.98
N ARG A 157 8.03 10.90 -17.21
CA ARG A 157 8.98 11.62 -18.08
C ARG A 157 9.44 12.91 -17.47
N GLU A 158 8.51 13.71 -16.93
CA GLU A 158 8.82 14.99 -16.33
C GLU A 158 9.67 14.83 -15.05
N ILE A 159 9.37 13.83 -14.23
CA ILE A 159 10.20 13.51 -13.06
C ILE A 159 11.63 13.14 -13.50
N LEU A 160 11.77 12.30 -14.53
CA LEU A 160 13.10 11.93 -15.06
C LEU A 160 13.86 13.16 -15.59
N HIS A 161 13.17 14.06 -16.31
CA HIS A 161 13.76 15.31 -16.81
C HIS A 161 14.29 16.16 -15.64
N ILE A 162 13.47 16.43 -14.64
CA ILE A 162 13.87 17.18 -13.42
C ILE A 162 15.05 16.53 -12.70
N MET A 163 15.14 15.20 -12.70
CA MET A 163 16.22 14.47 -12.01
C MET A 163 17.54 14.46 -12.79
N CYS A 164 17.51 14.71 -14.11
CA CYS A 164 18.69 14.68 -14.99
C CYS A 164 19.27 16.06 -15.25
N ASP A 165 18.54 17.14 -14.95
CA ASP A 165 19.00 18.52 -14.99
C ASP A 165 19.77 18.88 -13.71
#